data_52aec16e945aeee5cd57a562869d82d5
#
_entry.id   52aec16e945aeee5cd57a562869d82d5
#
_cell.length_a   1.000
_cell.length_b   1.000
_cell.length_c   1.000
_cell.angle_alpha   90.00
_cell.angle_beta   90.00
_cell.angle_gamma   90.00
#
_symmetry.space_group_name_H-M   'P 1'
#
loop_
_entity.id
_entity.type
_entity.pdbx_description
1 polymer ?
#
loop_
_entity_poly.entity_id
_entity_poly.type
_entity_poly.pdbx_seq_one_letter_code
_entity_poly.pdbx_strand_id
1 'polypeptide(L)'
;MRGKIAFRLLRRAAANRFSLVFLSLVLLSVTFFTEPGLSKNAGAHQVRQMEFGVSGGNSDDFDPQFCCAGTLGSLVTDGTSLFILSNNHVLARSDQATPGEPISQPGLIDNNCNTATVVANLTTFVPLTSNTVDAALAKLIPGEMTSDGSILGVGQISSVPVSASIGMAVEKSGRTTGVTSSSVEAVNTDVKVVYTKRCAEGKKFAAFYNNQVMVRGKKFSAAGDSGSLIVTNNECHQPVALLYAGNSNSTVGNPAQDVLSALGVSFVGNSADCSGAAQAIAGAQFSQLVRFDDALTAKNERRNYLMSLPGVLAVGVAASDTDPTRAAIIVYVDQTLGANTRIPSELDSVPVQVRLTDPFVAR
;
A
#
# COMPACT_ATOMS: atom_id res chain seq x y z
N MET A 1 -78.08 3.15 -8.19
CA MET A 1 -79.23 2.50 -7.56
C MET A 1 -78.67 1.98 -6.21
N ARG A 2 -79.12 2.66 -5.19
CA ARG A 2 -80.00 2.22 -4.10
C ARG A 2 -79.38 1.02 -3.36
N GLY A 3 -79.14 1.00 -2.08
CA GLY A 3 -79.68 1.77 -0.95
C GLY A 3 -79.38 0.98 0.30
N LYS A 4 -79.00 1.71 1.34
CA LYS A 4 -79.67 1.88 2.64
C LYS A 4 -79.58 0.70 3.64
N ILE A 5 -78.94 0.96 4.76
CA ILE A 5 -79.47 1.28 6.11
C ILE A 5 -79.96 0.01 6.86
N ALA A 6 -79.54 -0.28 8.08
CA ALA A 6 -79.81 0.35 9.36
C ALA A 6 -79.18 -0.49 10.53
N PHE A 7 -78.57 0.17 11.50
CA PHE A 7 -79.00 0.42 12.89
C PHE A 7 -79.55 -0.75 13.72
N ARG A 8 -78.96 -1.04 14.89
CA ARG A 8 -79.41 -0.91 16.28
C ARG A 8 -78.55 -1.75 17.23
N LEU A 9 -77.86 -1.20 18.13
CA LEU A 9 -78.17 -0.71 19.51
C LEU A 9 -78.37 -1.81 20.58
N LEU A 10 -77.50 -1.71 21.57
CA LEU A 10 -77.69 -1.89 23.02
C LEU A 10 -77.76 -3.31 23.62
N ARG A 11 -76.89 -3.68 24.52
CA ARG A 11 -76.98 -3.41 25.95
C ARG A 11 -75.84 -4.00 26.76
N ARG A 12 -75.49 -3.24 27.77
CA ARG A 12 -74.64 -3.44 28.93
C ARG A 12 -74.72 -4.82 29.61
N ALA A 13 -73.67 -5.31 30.16
CA ALA A 13 -73.57 -5.74 31.55
C ALA A 13 -72.06 -5.88 31.96
N ALA A 14 -71.83 -5.47 33.13
CA ALA A 14 -70.76 -5.13 33.97
C ALA A 14 -69.86 -6.30 34.43
N ALA A 15 -68.65 -5.89 34.77
CA ALA A 15 -67.77 -6.33 35.85
C ALA A 15 -67.11 -7.73 35.80
N ASN A 16 -65.81 -7.79 35.68
CA ASN A 16 -64.91 -8.04 36.81
C ASN A 16 -63.46 -7.85 36.48
N ARG A 17 -62.74 -7.31 37.42
CA ARG A 17 -61.31 -7.01 37.46
C ARG A 17 -60.51 -8.27 37.36
N PHE A 18 -59.52 -8.29 36.45
CA PHE A 18 -58.17 -8.88 36.69
C PHE A 18 -57.16 -8.12 35.86
N SER A 19 -56.32 -7.40 36.59
CA SER A 19 -55.18 -6.67 36.08
C SER A 19 -54.12 -7.68 35.64
N LEU A 20 -53.87 -7.81 34.34
CA LEU A 20 -52.67 -8.47 33.79
C LEU A 20 -51.85 -7.40 33.10
N VAL A 21 -50.79 -7.00 33.78
CA VAL A 21 -49.72 -6.17 33.24
C VAL A 21 -48.98 -7.03 32.23
N PHE A 22 -49.25 -6.82 30.94
CA PHE A 22 -48.38 -7.32 29.86
C PHE A 22 -47.17 -6.39 29.76
N LEU A 23 -46.05 -6.83 30.33
CA LEU A 23 -44.75 -6.24 30.14
C LEU A 23 -44.28 -6.63 28.73
N SER A 24 -44.49 -5.74 27.75
CA SER A 24 -43.96 -5.90 26.40
C SER A 24 -42.47 -5.69 26.46
N LEU A 25 -41.71 -6.78 26.52
CA LEU A 25 -40.26 -6.78 26.31
C LEU A 25 -40.00 -6.51 24.83
N VAL A 26 -39.73 -5.24 24.49
CA VAL A 26 -39.16 -4.89 23.19
C VAL A 26 -37.72 -5.33 23.23
N LEU A 27 -37.42 -6.51 22.67
CA LEU A 27 -36.06 -6.89 22.36
C LEU A 27 -35.55 -5.98 21.23
N LEU A 28 -34.83 -4.95 21.61
CA LEU A 28 -34.01 -4.18 20.69
C LEU A 28 -32.85 -5.10 20.26
N SER A 29 -33.00 -5.79 19.14
CA SER A 29 -31.89 -6.48 18.50
C SER A 29 -30.93 -5.43 17.97
N VAL A 30 -29.92 -5.10 18.78
CA VAL A 30 -28.73 -4.37 18.32
C VAL A 30 -27.96 -5.32 17.43
N THR A 31 -28.18 -5.23 16.12
CA THR A 31 -27.28 -5.84 15.15
C THR A 31 -25.97 -5.08 15.22
N PHE A 32 -24.99 -5.66 15.91
CA PHE A 32 -23.61 -5.24 15.77
C PHE A 32 -23.19 -5.55 14.33
N PHE A 33 -23.17 -4.53 13.48
CA PHE A 33 -22.36 -4.56 12.29
C PHE A 33 -20.91 -4.64 12.76
N THR A 34 -20.34 -5.84 12.77
CA THR A 34 -18.89 -6.01 12.88
C THR A 34 -18.29 -5.47 11.58
N GLU A 35 -17.79 -4.25 11.63
CA GLU A 35 -16.91 -3.75 10.58
C GLU A 35 -15.74 -4.73 10.38
N PRO A 36 -15.32 -4.99 9.13
CA PRO A 36 -14.21 -5.90 8.86
C PRO A 36 -12.94 -5.34 9.53
N GLY A 37 -12.42 -6.11 10.47
CA GLY A 37 -11.30 -5.86 11.35
C GLY A 37 -10.27 -4.81 10.90
N LEU A 38 -10.46 -3.58 11.33
CA LEU A 38 -9.37 -2.61 11.42
C LEU A 38 -8.38 -3.16 12.46
N SER A 39 -7.10 -3.21 12.09
CA SER A 39 -6.03 -3.52 13.05
C SER A 39 -6.19 -2.60 14.26
N LYS A 40 -6.05 -3.13 15.49
CA LYS A 40 -6.21 -2.36 16.75
C LYS A 40 -5.32 -1.11 16.84
N ASN A 41 -4.32 -0.97 15.96
CA ASN A 41 -3.36 0.14 15.90
C ASN A 41 -3.61 1.12 14.75
N ALA A 42 -4.54 0.86 13.83
CA ALA A 42 -4.75 1.71 12.65
C ALA A 42 -5.15 3.15 13.04
N GLY A 43 -6.01 3.32 14.05
CA GLY A 43 -6.43 4.64 14.52
C GLY A 43 -5.28 5.54 15.00
N ALA A 44 -4.21 4.97 15.56
CA ALA A 44 -3.04 5.73 15.98
C ALA A 44 -2.27 6.33 14.80
N HIS A 45 -2.36 5.72 13.62
CA HIS A 45 -1.70 6.18 12.40
C HIS A 45 -2.48 7.28 11.67
N GLN A 46 -3.72 7.53 12.07
CA GLN A 46 -4.64 8.49 11.45
C GLN A 46 -4.78 9.81 12.23
N VAL A 47 -4.08 9.95 13.33
CA VAL A 47 -4.06 11.17 14.15
C VAL A 47 -2.68 11.81 14.11
N ARG A 48 -2.56 13.03 14.67
CA ARG A 48 -1.27 13.74 14.74
C ARG A 48 -0.24 12.92 15.54
N GLN A 49 0.89 12.63 14.92
CA GLN A 49 2.03 11.92 15.48
C GLN A 49 3.34 12.64 15.12
N MET A 50 4.40 12.33 15.85
CA MET A 50 5.73 12.86 15.53
C MET A 50 6.56 11.90 14.67
N GLU A 51 6.22 10.60 14.69
CA GLU A 51 6.92 9.54 13.95
C GLU A 51 6.37 9.41 12.52
N PHE A 52 7.12 8.72 11.67
CA PHE A 52 6.72 8.38 10.30
C PHE A 52 5.84 7.12 10.26
N GLY A 53 5.42 6.67 9.08
CA GLY A 53 4.48 5.56 8.92
C GLY A 53 3.02 5.93 9.24
N VAL A 54 2.68 7.20 9.15
CA VAL A 54 1.40 7.78 9.58
C VAL A 54 0.72 8.55 8.46
N SER A 55 -0.57 8.84 8.65
CA SER A 55 -1.40 9.61 7.71
C SER A 55 -0.78 10.96 7.39
N GLY A 56 -0.78 11.31 6.13
CA GLY A 56 -0.44 12.63 5.63
C GLY A 56 -0.61 12.71 4.12
N GLY A 57 -0.40 13.90 3.57
CA GLY A 57 -0.51 14.12 2.14
C GLY A 57 -0.55 15.59 1.78
N ASN A 58 -0.68 15.85 0.49
CA ASN A 58 -0.79 17.20 -0.03
C ASN A 58 -2.10 17.86 0.43
N SER A 59 -2.01 19.07 0.98
CA SER A 59 -3.18 19.79 1.51
C SER A 59 -4.13 20.29 0.43
N ASP A 60 -3.69 20.28 -0.84
CA ASP A 60 -4.48 20.69 -2.00
C ASP A 60 -5.03 19.47 -2.78
N ASP A 61 -4.88 18.22 -2.23
CA ASP A 61 -5.40 17.02 -2.88
C ASP A 61 -6.85 16.74 -2.49
N PHE A 62 -7.70 17.63 -2.92
CA PHE A 62 -9.15 17.52 -2.73
C PHE A 62 -9.91 18.00 -3.96
N ASP A 63 -11.14 17.56 -4.09
CA ASP A 63 -12.16 18.11 -4.96
C ASP A 63 -13.47 18.30 -4.15
N PRO A 64 -14.56 18.84 -4.73
CA PRO A 64 -15.80 19.10 -3.96
C PRO A 64 -16.44 17.87 -3.29
N GLN A 65 -16.04 16.66 -3.68
CA GLN A 65 -16.67 15.42 -3.20
C GLN A 65 -15.68 14.52 -2.45
N PHE A 66 -14.36 14.63 -2.71
CA PHE A 66 -13.33 13.72 -2.22
C PHE A 66 -12.11 14.48 -1.70
N CYS A 67 -11.47 13.88 -0.71
CA CYS A 67 -10.16 14.29 -0.24
C CYS A 67 -9.31 13.04 0.02
N CYS A 68 -8.00 13.16 -0.20
CA CYS A 68 -7.08 12.03 -0.11
C CYS A 68 -6.09 12.16 1.04
N ALA A 69 -5.53 11.03 1.39
CA ALA A 69 -4.35 10.90 2.21
C ALA A 69 -3.63 9.59 1.86
N GLY A 70 -2.33 9.60 2.05
CA GLY A 70 -1.48 8.44 2.04
C GLY A 70 -0.69 8.34 3.34
N THR A 71 0.52 7.84 3.24
CA THR A 71 1.43 7.66 4.36
C THR A 71 2.68 8.52 4.20
N LEU A 72 3.06 9.26 5.23
CA LEU A 72 4.37 9.90 5.34
C LEU A 72 5.37 8.81 5.73
N GLY A 73 6.17 8.33 4.77
CA GLY A 73 6.87 7.06 4.88
C GLY A 73 8.08 7.06 5.80
N SER A 74 9.01 7.96 5.54
CA SER A 74 10.28 8.01 6.29
C SER A 74 10.97 9.36 6.18
N LEU A 75 12.01 9.54 6.99
CA LEU A 75 12.89 10.69 6.97
C LEU A 75 14.11 10.41 6.09
N VAL A 76 14.43 11.35 5.21
CA VAL A 76 15.63 11.31 4.37
C VAL A 76 16.34 12.67 4.40
N THR A 77 17.59 12.69 3.95
CA THR A 77 18.44 13.89 3.91
C THR A 77 19.27 13.98 2.62
N ASP A 78 19.51 15.19 2.16
CA ASP A 78 20.49 15.53 1.13
C ASP A 78 21.87 15.90 1.73
N GLY A 79 22.05 15.73 3.06
CA GLY A 79 23.22 16.14 3.82
C GLY A 79 23.10 17.55 4.41
N THR A 80 22.13 18.35 4.00
CA THR A 80 21.92 19.73 4.48
C THR A 80 20.52 19.97 5.06
N SER A 81 19.53 19.31 4.50
CA SER A 81 18.12 19.45 4.86
C SER A 81 17.49 18.09 5.13
N LEU A 82 16.41 18.10 5.91
CA LEU A 82 15.60 16.93 6.18
C LEU A 82 14.32 16.98 5.34
N PHE A 83 13.94 15.82 4.81
CA PHE A 83 12.75 15.68 3.96
C PHE A 83 11.90 14.50 4.40
N ILE A 84 10.59 14.65 4.26
CA ILE A 84 9.65 13.55 4.26
C ILE A 84 9.73 12.87 2.91
N LEU A 85 9.94 11.55 2.90
CA LEU A 85 9.82 10.69 1.74
C LEU A 85 8.44 10.05 1.70
N SER A 86 7.76 10.15 0.57
CA SER A 86 6.53 9.44 0.24
C SER A 86 6.39 9.29 -1.28
N ASN A 87 5.21 8.89 -1.76
CA ASN A 87 4.97 8.77 -3.20
C ASN A 87 4.65 10.12 -3.87
N ASN A 88 4.91 10.18 -5.18
CA ASN A 88 4.45 11.27 -6.03
C ASN A 88 2.92 11.39 -5.97
N HIS A 89 2.20 10.30 -6.16
CA HIS A 89 0.73 10.35 -6.13
C HIS A 89 0.15 10.79 -4.77
N VAL A 90 0.94 10.72 -3.67
CA VAL A 90 0.55 11.19 -2.32
C VAL A 90 0.93 12.65 -2.11
N LEU A 91 2.21 13.02 -2.36
CA LEU A 91 2.70 14.37 -2.07
C LEU A 91 2.56 15.32 -3.26
N ALA A 92 2.60 14.80 -4.51
CA ALA A 92 2.58 15.61 -5.71
C ALA A 92 1.31 15.40 -6.56
N ARG A 93 0.26 14.81 -5.98
CA ARG A 93 -1.06 14.68 -6.61
C ARG A 93 -1.02 14.08 -8.01
N SER A 94 -0.24 12.99 -8.18
CA SER A 94 -0.06 12.32 -9.49
C SER A 94 0.41 13.30 -10.59
N ASP A 95 1.55 13.95 -10.39
CA ASP A 95 2.19 14.95 -11.28
C ASP A 95 1.45 16.31 -11.38
N GLN A 96 0.47 16.59 -10.53
CA GLN A 96 -0.32 17.82 -10.64
C GLN A 96 0.11 18.94 -9.70
N ALA A 97 0.96 18.61 -8.70
CA ALA A 97 1.42 19.59 -7.73
C ALA A 97 2.58 20.43 -8.24
N THR A 98 2.76 21.58 -7.62
CA THR A 98 3.93 22.44 -7.80
C THR A 98 4.79 22.46 -6.54
N PRO A 99 6.13 22.55 -6.66
CA PRO A 99 6.99 22.74 -5.49
C PRO A 99 6.52 23.92 -4.63
N GLY A 100 6.53 23.73 -3.31
CA GLY A 100 6.03 24.68 -2.32
C GLY A 100 4.64 24.36 -1.77
N GLU A 101 3.87 23.49 -2.41
CA GLU A 101 2.56 23.07 -1.88
C GLU A 101 2.69 22.43 -0.49
N PRO A 102 1.75 22.75 0.45
CA PRO A 102 1.84 22.30 1.84
C PRO A 102 1.49 20.82 1.99
N ILE A 103 2.25 20.13 2.82
CA ILE A 103 1.98 18.74 3.23
C ILE A 103 1.49 18.75 4.67
N SER A 104 0.30 18.20 4.89
CA SER A 104 -0.32 18.15 6.22
C SER A 104 -0.28 16.77 6.87
N GLN A 105 -0.31 16.76 8.18
CA GLN A 105 -0.41 15.60 9.04
C GLN A 105 -1.39 15.85 10.20
N PRO A 106 -2.42 15.00 10.37
CA PRO A 106 -2.83 13.94 9.47
C PRO A 106 -3.25 14.47 8.10
N GLY A 107 -3.40 13.56 7.13
CA GLY A 107 -3.88 13.89 5.79
C GLY A 107 -5.36 14.27 5.78
N LEU A 108 -5.81 14.88 4.69
CA LEU A 108 -7.14 15.50 4.57
C LEU A 108 -8.29 14.58 4.97
N ILE A 109 -8.30 13.33 4.50
CA ILE A 109 -9.41 12.40 4.79
C ILE A 109 -9.54 12.07 6.29
N ASP A 110 -8.44 12.12 7.03
CA ASP A 110 -8.43 11.85 8.47
C ASP A 110 -8.65 13.12 9.30
N ASN A 111 -8.85 14.27 8.63
CA ASN A 111 -9.20 15.56 9.25
C ASN A 111 -10.47 16.17 8.63
N ASN A 112 -11.43 15.32 8.25
CA ASN A 112 -12.71 15.75 7.67
C ASN A 112 -12.59 16.66 6.45
N CYS A 113 -11.64 16.35 5.55
CA CYS A 113 -11.28 17.14 4.37
C CYS A 113 -10.80 18.58 4.66
N ASN A 114 -10.32 18.85 5.86
CA ASN A 114 -9.70 20.13 6.19
C ASN A 114 -8.18 19.96 6.32
N THR A 115 -7.43 21.00 5.99
CA THR A 115 -6.00 21.04 6.25
C THR A 115 -5.74 20.93 7.75
N ALA A 116 -4.89 19.99 8.13
CA ALA A 116 -4.42 19.80 9.49
C ALA A 116 -3.10 20.60 9.73
N THR A 117 -2.23 20.11 10.60
CA THR A 117 -0.91 20.73 10.80
C THR A 117 -0.06 20.57 9.54
N VAL A 118 0.43 21.68 8.98
CA VAL A 118 1.40 21.65 7.88
C VAL A 118 2.76 21.26 8.47
N VAL A 119 3.30 20.13 8.02
CA VAL A 119 4.54 19.55 8.54
C VAL A 119 5.72 19.66 7.58
N ALA A 120 5.44 19.91 6.30
CA ALA A 120 6.46 20.03 5.26
C ALA A 120 5.92 20.81 4.06
N ASN A 121 6.82 21.18 3.14
CA ASN A 121 6.46 21.74 1.84
C ASN A 121 7.06 20.87 0.73
N LEU A 122 6.25 20.53 -0.28
CA LEU A 122 6.68 19.76 -1.44
C LEU A 122 7.94 20.39 -2.06
N THR A 123 8.95 19.60 -2.29
CA THR A 123 10.22 20.09 -2.87
C THR A 123 10.42 19.59 -4.28
N THR A 124 10.30 18.29 -4.48
CA THR A 124 10.50 17.64 -5.78
C THR A 124 9.79 16.30 -5.83
N PHE A 125 9.61 15.79 -7.03
CA PHE A 125 9.06 14.45 -7.26
C PHE A 125 9.58 13.87 -8.57
N VAL A 126 9.55 12.56 -8.69
CA VAL A 126 9.85 11.85 -9.93
C VAL A 126 8.55 11.72 -10.73
N PRO A 127 8.48 12.21 -11.98
CA PRO A 127 7.26 12.08 -12.78
C PRO A 127 6.85 10.62 -12.97
N LEU A 128 5.55 10.31 -12.84
CA LEU A 128 5.02 8.95 -12.97
C LEU A 128 5.28 8.33 -14.35
N THR A 129 5.48 9.16 -15.36
CA THR A 129 5.83 8.73 -16.72
C THR A 129 7.30 8.39 -16.92
N SER A 130 8.15 8.56 -15.90
CA SER A 130 9.58 8.23 -15.97
C SER A 130 9.85 6.73 -16.04
N ASN A 131 8.88 5.89 -15.66
CA ASN A 131 8.97 4.43 -15.59
C ASN A 131 10.00 3.90 -14.55
N THR A 132 10.44 4.74 -13.63
CA THR A 132 11.45 4.41 -12.61
C THR A 132 10.84 4.18 -11.24
N VAL A 133 10.40 5.24 -10.57
CA VAL A 133 9.83 5.18 -9.22
C VAL A 133 8.66 6.16 -9.08
N ASP A 134 7.73 5.83 -8.19
CA ASP A 134 6.67 6.72 -7.72
C ASP A 134 7.12 7.28 -6.37
N ALA A 135 7.81 8.42 -6.38
CA ALA A 135 8.43 8.99 -5.19
C ALA A 135 8.48 10.53 -5.23
N ALA A 136 8.39 11.15 -4.06
CA ALA A 136 8.45 12.58 -3.86
C ALA A 136 9.08 12.95 -2.51
N LEU A 137 9.65 14.15 -2.45
CA LEU A 137 10.23 14.76 -1.25
C LEU A 137 9.49 16.03 -0.87
N ALA A 138 9.24 16.19 0.42
CA ALA A 138 8.78 17.43 1.00
C ALA A 138 9.74 17.89 2.11
N LYS A 139 10.23 19.13 2.03
CA LYS A 139 11.15 19.69 3.04
C LYS A 139 10.44 19.82 4.37
N LEU A 140 10.99 19.15 5.38
CA LEU A 140 10.44 19.13 6.73
C LEU A 140 10.48 20.51 7.37
N ILE A 141 9.39 20.92 8.02
CA ILE A 141 9.37 22.08 8.91
C ILE A 141 9.98 21.65 10.24
N PRO A 142 11.02 22.33 10.73
CA PRO A 142 11.70 21.97 11.96
C PRO A 142 10.74 21.84 13.15
N GLY A 143 10.84 20.72 13.88
CA GLY A 143 10.04 20.46 15.07
C GLY A 143 8.67 19.83 14.82
N GLU A 144 8.23 19.71 13.55
CA GLU A 144 6.91 19.15 13.23
C GLU A 144 6.88 17.60 13.17
N MET A 145 8.01 16.95 12.93
CA MET A 145 8.17 15.49 12.98
C MET A 145 9.47 15.15 13.69
N THR A 146 9.63 13.88 14.10
CA THR A 146 10.89 13.39 14.69
C THR A 146 12.05 13.54 13.69
N SER A 147 13.25 13.79 14.21
CA SER A 147 14.47 13.94 13.40
C SER A 147 15.40 12.72 13.47
N ASP A 148 14.96 11.63 14.09
CA ASP A 148 15.77 10.40 14.27
C ASP A 148 15.40 9.27 13.28
N GLY A 149 14.40 9.51 12.39
CA GLY A 149 13.94 8.53 11.41
C GLY A 149 13.02 7.44 11.97
N SER A 150 12.49 7.60 13.19
CA SER A 150 11.59 6.62 13.81
C SER A 150 10.27 6.50 13.04
N ILE A 151 9.81 5.26 12.84
CA ILE A 151 8.55 4.89 12.23
C ILE A 151 7.63 4.29 13.30
N LEU A 152 6.40 4.79 13.39
CA LEU A 152 5.42 4.40 14.41
C LEU A 152 5.18 2.88 14.40
N GLY A 153 5.46 2.25 15.55
CA GLY A 153 5.29 0.82 15.76
C GLY A 153 6.36 -0.09 15.13
N VAL A 154 7.32 0.48 14.38
CA VAL A 154 8.52 -0.20 13.88
C VAL A 154 9.73 0.23 14.71
N GLY A 155 9.86 1.53 14.99
CA GLY A 155 11.01 2.11 15.67
C GLY A 155 11.98 2.78 14.70
N GLN A 156 13.23 2.96 15.16
CA GLN A 156 14.27 3.58 14.36
C GLN A 156 14.75 2.62 13.27
N ILE A 157 14.79 3.10 12.03
CA ILE A 157 15.25 2.32 10.88
C ILE A 157 16.78 2.40 10.72
N SER A 158 17.35 1.49 9.94
CA SER A 158 18.73 1.62 9.46
C SER A 158 18.83 2.72 8.39
N SER A 159 19.94 3.46 8.39
CA SER A 159 20.26 4.37 7.27
C SER A 159 20.75 3.64 6.02
N VAL A 160 21.06 2.34 6.12
CA VAL A 160 21.61 1.52 5.02
C VAL A 160 20.51 0.64 4.43
N PRO A 161 20.06 0.91 3.19
CA PRO A 161 19.09 0.07 2.51
C PRO A 161 19.68 -1.28 2.11
N VAL A 162 18.81 -2.28 1.95
CA VAL A 162 19.18 -3.62 1.48
C VAL A 162 18.36 -3.99 0.24
N SER A 163 18.99 -4.71 -0.68
CA SER A 163 18.27 -5.25 -1.85
C SER A 163 17.28 -6.33 -1.42
N ALA A 164 16.08 -6.28 -2.01
CA ALA A 164 15.07 -7.30 -1.78
C ALA A 164 15.55 -8.66 -2.31
N SER A 165 15.30 -9.71 -1.53
CA SER A 165 15.48 -11.10 -1.97
C SER A 165 14.20 -11.91 -1.78
N ILE A 166 13.95 -12.89 -2.65
CA ILE A 166 12.75 -13.73 -2.59
C ILE A 166 12.69 -14.45 -1.25
N GLY A 167 11.54 -14.38 -0.58
CA GLY A 167 11.32 -14.95 0.75
C GLY A 167 11.78 -14.07 1.92
N MET A 168 12.46 -12.94 1.67
CA MET A 168 12.86 -12.01 2.73
C MET A 168 11.64 -11.59 3.56
N ALA A 169 11.73 -11.77 4.87
CA ALA A 169 10.71 -11.29 5.80
C ALA A 169 10.76 -9.75 5.87
N VAL A 170 9.61 -9.13 5.67
CA VAL A 170 9.47 -7.67 5.63
C VAL A 170 8.28 -7.21 6.45
N GLU A 171 8.35 -5.97 6.92
CA GLU A 171 7.25 -5.27 7.57
C GLU A 171 7.17 -3.83 7.09
N LYS A 172 6.04 -3.20 7.34
CA LYS A 172 5.83 -1.77 7.12
C LYS A 172 4.85 -1.20 8.15
N SER A 173 4.89 0.11 8.33
CA SER A 173 3.88 0.87 9.06
C SER A 173 3.22 1.86 8.10
N GLY A 174 1.89 1.94 8.11
CA GLY A 174 1.15 2.80 7.20
C GLY A 174 -0.21 3.23 7.75
N ARG A 175 -0.74 4.28 7.14
CA ARG A 175 -1.97 4.96 7.54
C ARG A 175 -3.14 4.02 7.78
N THR A 176 -3.37 3.08 6.87
CA THR A 176 -4.63 2.32 6.84
C THR A 176 -4.53 1.01 7.59
N THR A 177 -3.45 0.26 7.43
CA THR A 177 -3.33 -1.05 8.05
C THR A 177 -2.39 -1.08 9.26
N GLY A 178 -1.76 0.05 9.61
CA GLY A 178 -0.78 0.11 10.68
C GLY A 178 0.44 -0.76 10.38
N VAL A 179 0.99 -1.39 11.42
CA VAL A 179 2.11 -2.32 11.27
C VAL A 179 1.62 -3.66 10.75
N THR A 180 2.21 -4.11 9.66
CA THR A 180 1.92 -5.42 9.05
C THR A 180 3.21 -6.07 8.57
N SER A 181 3.26 -7.40 8.60
CA SER A 181 4.42 -8.20 8.19
C SER A 181 4.06 -9.20 7.10
N SER A 182 5.01 -9.50 6.23
CA SER A 182 4.89 -10.51 5.17
C SER A 182 6.27 -10.94 4.65
N SER A 183 6.33 -11.41 3.40
CA SER A 183 7.58 -11.75 2.73
C SER A 183 7.58 -11.28 1.27
N VAL A 184 8.78 -11.04 0.75
CA VAL A 184 9.00 -10.75 -0.67
C VAL A 184 8.62 -11.99 -1.50
N GLU A 185 7.72 -11.81 -2.45
CA GLU A 185 7.25 -12.86 -3.36
C GLU A 185 8.08 -12.94 -4.63
N ALA A 186 8.33 -11.79 -5.25
CA ALA A 186 9.10 -11.68 -6.48
C ALA A 186 9.93 -10.40 -6.50
N VAL A 187 11.00 -10.44 -7.27
CA VAL A 187 11.91 -9.32 -7.51
C VAL A 187 12.08 -9.07 -9.01
N ASN A 188 12.76 -7.97 -9.37
CA ASN A 188 12.96 -7.57 -10.76
C ASN A 188 11.64 -7.63 -11.55
N THR A 189 10.54 -7.19 -10.93
CA THR A 189 9.22 -7.26 -11.53
C THR A 189 8.94 -6.03 -12.38
N ASP A 190 8.57 -6.26 -13.64
CA ASP A 190 8.00 -5.22 -14.51
C ASP A 190 6.49 -5.23 -14.34
N VAL A 191 5.91 -4.08 -14.02
CA VAL A 191 4.49 -3.99 -13.63
C VAL A 191 3.80 -2.80 -14.29
N LYS A 192 2.55 -3.02 -14.66
CA LYS A 192 1.60 -1.99 -15.11
C LYS A 192 0.70 -1.59 -13.93
N VAL A 193 0.74 -0.32 -13.55
CA VAL A 193 -0.07 0.23 -12.45
C VAL A 193 -1.04 1.27 -12.96
N VAL A 194 -2.27 1.21 -12.47
CA VAL A 194 -3.35 2.15 -12.82
C VAL A 194 -3.44 3.25 -11.76
N TYR A 195 -3.41 4.48 -12.21
CA TYR A 195 -3.57 5.70 -11.40
C TYR A 195 -4.87 6.42 -11.76
N THR A 196 -5.33 7.28 -10.87
CA THR A 196 -6.33 8.31 -11.15
C THR A 196 -5.68 9.69 -11.10
N LYS A 197 -6.11 10.61 -11.97
CA LYS A 197 -5.52 11.97 -11.99
C LYS A 197 -5.93 12.86 -10.83
N ARG A 198 -7.00 12.53 -10.13
CA ARG A 198 -7.48 13.26 -8.95
C ARG A 198 -7.74 12.29 -7.82
N CYS A 199 -7.78 12.81 -6.62
CA CYS A 199 -8.18 12.06 -5.46
C CYS A 199 -9.45 11.25 -5.75
N ALA A 200 -9.36 9.91 -5.69
CA ALA A 200 -10.42 8.93 -5.93
C ALA A 200 -11.17 9.04 -7.26
N GLU A 201 -11.05 10.13 -8.00
CA GLU A 201 -11.77 10.41 -9.24
C GLU A 201 -10.86 10.90 -10.38
N GLY A 202 -11.45 11.02 -11.55
CA GLY A 202 -10.80 11.54 -12.72
C GLY A 202 -10.38 10.48 -13.73
N LYS A 203 -9.68 10.93 -14.78
CA LYS A 203 -9.23 10.04 -15.85
C LYS A 203 -8.18 9.07 -15.33
N LYS A 204 -8.46 7.78 -15.50
CA LYS A 204 -7.47 6.72 -15.22
C LYS A 204 -6.40 6.72 -16.30
N PHE A 205 -5.17 6.48 -15.89
CA PHE A 205 -4.03 6.25 -16.77
C PHE A 205 -3.18 5.12 -16.20
N ALA A 206 -2.36 4.51 -17.04
CA ALA A 206 -1.43 3.46 -16.64
C ALA A 206 0.00 3.98 -16.74
N ALA A 207 0.81 3.66 -15.73
CA ALA A 207 2.25 3.79 -15.77
C ALA A 207 2.91 2.40 -15.70
N PHE A 208 4.09 2.28 -16.29
CA PHE A 208 4.86 1.04 -16.32
C PHE A 208 6.13 1.25 -15.49
N TYR A 209 6.42 0.31 -14.62
CA TYR A 209 7.61 0.35 -13.78
C TYR A 209 8.42 -0.92 -13.97
N ASN A 210 9.73 -0.78 -14.04
CA ASN A 210 10.67 -1.90 -14.15
C ASN A 210 11.35 -2.15 -12.81
N ASN A 211 11.85 -3.37 -12.58
CA ASN A 211 12.64 -3.70 -11.39
C ASN A 211 11.92 -3.56 -10.05
N GLN A 212 10.61 -3.82 -9.99
CA GLN A 212 9.85 -3.61 -8.77
C GLN A 212 9.92 -4.82 -7.82
N VAL A 213 9.64 -4.56 -6.54
CA VAL A 213 9.53 -5.56 -5.48
C VAL A 213 8.07 -5.92 -5.28
N MET A 214 7.76 -7.21 -5.33
CA MET A 214 6.43 -7.74 -5.01
C MET A 214 6.44 -8.34 -3.61
N VAL A 215 5.51 -7.92 -2.76
CA VAL A 215 5.31 -8.48 -1.41
C VAL A 215 3.98 -9.21 -1.39
N ARG A 216 4.00 -10.42 -0.85
CA ARG A 216 2.85 -11.33 -0.76
C ARG A 216 1.83 -10.85 0.25
N GLY A 217 0.53 -11.14 -0.01
CA GLY A 217 -0.49 -11.21 1.02
C GLY A 217 -1.57 -10.13 0.97
N LYS A 218 -2.80 -10.61 1.16
CA LYS A 218 -4.04 -9.81 1.10
C LYS A 218 -4.16 -8.72 2.17
N LYS A 219 -3.42 -8.86 3.26
CA LYS A 219 -3.53 -7.98 4.44
C LYS A 219 -2.28 -7.15 4.69
N PHE A 220 -1.29 -7.24 3.81
CA PHE A 220 -0.05 -6.50 4.00
C PHE A 220 -0.25 -5.00 3.77
N SER A 221 -1.04 -4.62 2.76
CA SER A 221 -1.37 -3.21 2.53
C SER A 221 -2.79 -3.00 2.00
N ALA A 222 -3.30 -1.79 2.18
CA ALA A 222 -4.58 -1.32 1.65
C ALA A 222 -4.43 0.10 1.08
N ALA A 223 -5.50 0.62 0.45
CA ALA A 223 -5.55 2.00 -0.02
C ALA A 223 -5.26 2.98 1.14
N GLY A 224 -4.37 3.94 0.93
CA GLY A 224 -3.85 4.87 1.94
C GLY A 224 -2.54 4.44 2.60
N ASP A 225 -2.05 3.21 2.39
CA ASP A 225 -0.71 2.79 2.83
C ASP A 225 0.40 3.20 1.84
N SER A 226 0.04 3.78 0.69
CA SER A 226 1.00 4.39 -0.26
C SER A 226 1.92 5.37 0.46
N GLY A 227 3.21 5.26 0.19
CA GLY A 227 4.26 6.02 0.86
C GLY A 227 4.88 5.30 2.06
N SER A 228 4.30 4.21 2.56
CA SER A 228 4.92 3.41 3.62
C SER A 228 6.30 2.90 3.20
N LEU A 229 7.28 2.99 4.09
CA LEU A 229 8.55 2.33 3.89
C LEU A 229 8.43 0.86 4.30
N ILE A 230 8.75 -0.04 3.38
CA ILE A 230 8.91 -1.48 3.64
C ILE A 230 10.33 -1.69 4.13
N VAL A 231 10.48 -2.30 5.31
CA VAL A 231 11.77 -2.60 5.92
C VAL A 231 11.91 -4.10 6.19
N THR A 232 13.12 -4.57 6.46
CA THR A 232 13.33 -5.95 6.93
C THR A 232 12.64 -6.15 8.28
N ASN A 233 11.94 -7.29 8.43
CA ASN A 233 11.31 -7.67 9.69
C ASN A 233 12.34 -8.35 10.61
N ASN A 234 13.26 -7.54 11.12
CA ASN A 234 14.28 -7.91 12.11
C ASN A 234 14.68 -6.65 12.90
N GLU A 235 15.54 -6.79 13.89
CA GLU A 235 15.97 -5.68 14.76
C GLU A 235 16.69 -4.53 14.04
N CYS A 236 17.09 -4.74 12.78
CA CYS A 236 17.80 -3.72 12.00
C CYS A 236 16.86 -2.80 11.20
N HIS A 237 15.66 -3.23 10.89
CA HIS A 237 14.67 -2.48 10.10
C HIS A 237 15.30 -1.78 8.87
N GLN A 238 16.09 -2.53 8.08
CA GLN A 238 16.75 -1.98 6.90
C GLN A 238 15.73 -1.64 5.81
N PRO A 239 15.79 -0.45 5.20
CA PRO A 239 14.90 -0.09 4.10
C PRO A 239 15.04 -1.04 2.91
N VAL A 240 13.92 -1.57 2.40
CA VAL A 240 13.83 -2.50 1.29
C VAL A 240 13.14 -1.86 0.09
N ALA A 241 11.96 -1.25 0.30
CA ALA A 241 11.18 -0.65 -0.77
C ALA A 241 10.22 0.45 -0.28
N LEU A 242 9.83 1.36 -1.16
CA LEU A 242 8.77 2.35 -0.94
C LEU A 242 7.47 1.82 -1.55
N LEU A 243 6.47 1.53 -0.73
CA LEU A 243 5.16 1.02 -1.14
C LEU A 243 4.40 2.07 -1.95
N TYR A 244 3.85 1.69 -3.12
CA TYR A 244 3.08 2.62 -3.95
C TYR A 244 1.84 2.04 -4.61
N ALA A 245 1.79 0.72 -4.80
CA ALA A 245 0.68 0.08 -5.49
C ALA A 245 0.36 -1.30 -4.92
N GLY A 246 -0.76 -1.86 -5.35
CA GLY A 246 -1.10 -3.24 -5.01
C GLY A 246 -2.48 -3.63 -5.54
N ASN A 247 -2.85 -4.84 -5.23
CA ASN A 247 -4.17 -5.41 -5.52
C ASN A 247 -4.67 -6.27 -4.34
N SER A 248 -5.66 -7.12 -4.56
CA SER A 248 -6.20 -7.98 -3.51
C SER A 248 -5.21 -9.00 -2.94
N ASN A 249 -4.12 -9.32 -3.63
CA ASN A 249 -3.23 -10.44 -3.30
C ASN A 249 -1.78 -10.02 -3.04
N SER A 250 -1.32 -8.92 -3.64
CA SER A 250 0.08 -8.51 -3.62
C SER A 250 0.22 -7.01 -3.48
N THR A 251 1.33 -6.59 -2.91
CA THR A 251 1.76 -5.19 -2.78
C THR A 251 3.00 -4.96 -3.63
N VAL A 252 3.10 -3.79 -4.23
CA VAL A 252 4.23 -3.37 -5.07
C VAL A 252 4.98 -2.24 -4.38
N GLY A 253 6.31 -2.35 -4.33
CA GLY A 253 7.21 -1.32 -3.82
C GLY A 253 8.32 -0.99 -4.80
N ASN A 254 8.67 0.30 -4.89
CA ASN A 254 9.88 0.74 -5.57
C ASN A 254 11.10 0.35 -4.74
N PRO A 255 12.16 -0.31 -5.29
CA PRO A 255 13.36 -0.60 -4.53
C PRO A 255 13.91 0.64 -3.83
N ALA A 256 14.25 0.54 -2.56
CA ALA A 256 14.72 1.67 -1.75
C ALA A 256 15.94 2.37 -2.37
N GLN A 257 16.87 1.58 -2.91
CA GLN A 257 18.07 2.10 -3.58
C GLN A 257 17.73 2.94 -4.81
N ASP A 258 16.74 2.49 -5.62
CA ASP A 258 16.31 3.20 -6.84
C ASP A 258 15.64 4.54 -6.46
N VAL A 259 14.86 4.55 -5.37
CA VAL A 259 14.24 5.76 -4.82
C VAL A 259 15.29 6.78 -4.38
N LEU A 260 16.28 6.35 -3.58
CA LEU A 260 17.36 7.22 -3.11
C LEU A 260 18.16 7.80 -4.28
N SER A 261 18.49 6.95 -5.27
CA SER A 261 19.23 7.35 -6.45
C SER A 261 18.46 8.37 -7.30
N ALA A 262 17.16 8.17 -7.49
CA ALA A 262 16.33 9.06 -8.29
C ALA A 262 16.12 10.44 -7.65
N LEU A 263 16.16 10.51 -6.31
CA LEU A 263 15.91 11.75 -5.55
C LEU A 263 17.19 12.40 -4.99
N GLY A 264 18.34 11.72 -5.05
CA GLY A 264 19.62 12.25 -4.57
C GLY A 264 19.69 12.41 -3.05
N VAL A 265 19.11 11.47 -2.30
CA VAL A 265 19.02 11.52 -0.82
C VAL A 265 19.47 10.22 -0.17
N SER A 266 19.62 10.24 1.17
CA SER A 266 19.93 9.09 2.01
C SER A 266 18.91 8.98 3.14
N PHE A 267 18.64 7.77 3.65
CA PHE A 267 17.81 7.58 4.83
C PHE A 267 18.47 8.16 6.08
N VAL A 268 17.65 8.77 6.94
CA VAL A 268 18.02 9.13 8.30
C VAL A 268 17.62 7.96 9.21
N GLY A 269 18.56 7.45 9.96
CA GLY A 269 18.33 6.31 10.84
C GLY A 269 19.61 5.88 11.55
N ASN A 270 19.56 4.73 12.20
CA ASN A 270 20.70 4.17 12.89
C ASN A 270 21.76 3.68 11.87
N SER A 271 22.99 4.12 12.04
CA SER A 271 24.14 3.63 11.28
C SER A 271 24.80 2.39 11.91
N ALA A 272 24.23 1.88 13.03
CA ALA A 272 24.76 0.68 13.68
C ALA A 272 24.93 -0.45 12.66
N ASP A 273 26.06 -1.10 12.72
CA ASP A 273 26.47 -2.14 11.79
C ASP A 273 25.56 -3.38 11.92
N CYS A 274 24.50 -3.38 11.12
CA CYS A 274 23.61 -4.53 10.95
C CYS A 274 24.19 -5.62 10.05
N SER A 275 25.44 -5.47 9.61
CA SER A 275 26.10 -6.36 8.64
C SER A 275 26.22 -7.79 9.14
N GLY A 276 26.32 -8.02 10.45
CA GLY A 276 26.46 -9.36 11.02
C GLY A 276 25.15 -10.18 11.09
N ALA A 277 24.03 -9.54 11.44
CA ALA A 277 22.75 -10.24 11.62
C ALA A 277 21.91 -10.30 10.33
N ALA A 278 21.92 -9.24 9.53
CA ALA A 278 21.15 -9.18 8.29
C ALA A 278 21.77 -10.02 7.16
N GLN A 279 23.10 -10.08 7.06
CA GLN A 279 23.78 -10.94 6.10
C GLN A 279 23.65 -12.43 6.44
N ALA A 280 23.59 -12.80 7.72
CA ALA A 280 23.42 -14.20 8.12
C ALA A 280 22.01 -14.73 7.79
N ILE A 281 20.96 -13.90 7.82
CA ILE A 281 19.58 -14.32 7.55
C ILE A 281 19.19 -14.11 6.08
N ALA A 282 19.56 -13.00 5.48
CA ALA A 282 19.24 -12.71 4.06
C ALA A 282 20.20 -13.41 3.09
N GLY A 283 21.47 -13.56 3.47
CA GLY A 283 22.49 -14.18 2.61
C GLY A 283 22.48 -15.71 2.59
N ALA A 284 21.97 -16.36 3.65
CA ALA A 284 22.10 -17.80 3.81
C ALA A 284 20.95 -18.62 3.19
N GLN A 285 19.78 -18.03 2.91
CA GLN A 285 18.63 -18.83 2.45
C GLN A 285 18.05 -18.48 1.08
N PHE A 286 18.26 -17.27 0.54
CA PHE A 286 17.51 -16.86 -0.65
C PHE A 286 18.32 -16.11 -1.72
N SER A 287 19.59 -15.80 -1.50
CA SER A 287 20.43 -15.12 -2.50
C SER A 287 20.89 -16.02 -3.66
N GLN A 288 20.55 -17.30 -3.64
CA GLN A 288 20.91 -18.23 -4.70
C GLN A 288 19.79 -19.27 -4.92
N LEU A 289 18.63 -18.83 -5.37
CA LEU A 289 17.76 -19.78 -6.04
C LEU A 289 18.54 -20.38 -7.22
N VAL A 290 18.55 -21.70 -7.32
CA VAL A 290 19.16 -22.37 -8.46
C VAL A 290 18.59 -21.78 -9.75
N ARG A 291 19.46 -21.39 -10.68
CA ARG A 291 19.12 -20.75 -11.96
C ARG A 291 18.44 -19.36 -11.83
N PHE A 292 18.74 -18.58 -10.78
CA PHE A 292 18.20 -17.22 -10.67
C PHE A 292 18.65 -16.32 -11.83
N ASP A 293 19.92 -16.35 -12.18
CA ASP A 293 20.47 -15.54 -13.28
C ASP A 293 19.89 -15.96 -14.64
N ASP A 294 19.65 -17.27 -14.84
CA ASP A 294 18.98 -17.78 -16.04
C ASP A 294 17.54 -17.25 -16.12
N ALA A 295 16.81 -17.30 -14.99
CA ALA A 295 15.43 -16.81 -14.92
C ALA A 295 15.36 -15.29 -15.16
N LEU A 296 16.29 -14.55 -14.59
CA LEU A 296 16.39 -13.11 -14.81
C LEU A 296 16.71 -12.77 -16.27
N THR A 297 17.65 -13.49 -16.88
CA THR A 297 18.01 -13.33 -18.29
C THR A 297 16.83 -13.65 -19.20
N ALA A 298 16.23 -14.83 -19.06
CA ALA A 298 15.08 -15.25 -19.86
C ALA A 298 13.88 -14.28 -19.70
N LYS A 299 13.60 -13.84 -18.47
CA LYS A 299 12.58 -12.83 -18.18
C LYS A 299 12.88 -11.51 -18.92
N ASN A 300 14.10 -11.00 -18.86
CA ASN A 300 14.47 -9.73 -19.48
C ASN A 300 14.40 -9.80 -21.02
N GLU A 301 14.86 -10.88 -21.62
CA GLU A 301 14.81 -11.10 -23.08
C GLU A 301 13.37 -11.25 -23.58
N ARG A 302 12.49 -11.87 -22.79
CA ARG A 302 11.09 -12.13 -23.15
C ARG A 302 10.10 -11.10 -22.59
N ARG A 303 10.56 -10.12 -21.82
CA ARG A 303 9.71 -9.11 -21.15
C ARG A 303 8.70 -8.46 -22.08
N ASN A 304 9.17 -7.91 -23.20
CA ASN A 304 8.30 -7.19 -24.14
C ASN A 304 7.24 -8.11 -24.75
N TYR A 305 7.60 -9.35 -25.05
CA TYR A 305 6.67 -10.36 -25.53
C TYR A 305 5.62 -10.66 -24.45
N LEU A 306 6.04 -11.03 -23.23
CA LEU A 306 5.13 -11.38 -22.14
C LEU A 306 4.19 -10.22 -21.77
N MET A 307 4.73 -9.01 -21.63
CA MET A 307 3.92 -7.82 -21.29
C MET A 307 2.98 -7.37 -22.42
N SER A 308 3.19 -7.83 -23.67
CA SER A 308 2.29 -7.57 -24.78
C SER A 308 1.08 -8.53 -24.85
N LEU A 309 1.14 -9.64 -24.10
CA LEU A 309 0.05 -10.63 -24.11
C LEU A 309 -1.21 -10.04 -23.44
N PRO A 310 -2.41 -10.35 -23.95
CA PRO A 310 -3.66 -9.85 -23.39
C PRO A 310 -3.81 -10.22 -21.91
N GLY A 311 -4.11 -9.22 -21.08
CA GLY A 311 -4.34 -9.42 -19.63
C GLY A 311 -3.08 -9.58 -18.78
N VAL A 312 -1.88 -9.58 -19.35
CA VAL A 312 -0.65 -9.58 -18.52
C VAL A 312 -0.49 -8.24 -17.85
N LEU A 313 -0.33 -8.27 -16.52
CA LEU A 313 -0.23 -7.12 -15.63
C LEU A 313 1.19 -6.91 -15.12
N ALA A 314 1.93 -8.00 -14.89
CA ALA A 314 3.31 -7.94 -14.42
C ALA A 314 4.08 -9.23 -14.75
N VAL A 315 5.41 -9.11 -14.81
CA VAL A 315 6.35 -10.23 -15.03
C VAL A 315 7.56 -10.04 -14.13
N GLY A 316 7.89 -11.03 -13.32
CA GLY A 316 9.00 -10.98 -12.36
C GLY A 316 9.72 -12.31 -12.23
N VAL A 317 10.68 -12.37 -11.29
CA VAL A 317 11.38 -13.60 -10.89
C VAL A 317 10.95 -13.95 -9.48
N ALA A 318 10.52 -15.20 -9.27
CA ALA A 318 10.05 -15.74 -8.00
C ALA A 318 10.64 -17.13 -7.75
N ALA A 319 10.40 -17.71 -6.58
CA ALA A 319 10.64 -19.13 -6.35
C ALA A 319 9.60 -19.97 -7.12
N SER A 320 10.04 -21.10 -7.65
CA SER A 320 9.14 -22.05 -8.33
C SER A 320 8.15 -22.67 -7.33
N ASP A 321 6.89 -22.80 -7.74
CA ASP A 321 5.85 -23.45 -6.93
C ASP A 321 6.08 -24.96 -6.74
N THR A 322 6.76 -25.59 -7.70
CA THR A 322 7.04 -27.04 -7.67
C THR A 322 8.37 -27.39 -7.01
N ASP A 323 9.32 -26.45 -7.01
CA ASP A 323 10.62 -26.58 -6.37
C ASP A 323 11.05 -25.20 -5.81
N PRO A 324 10.76 -24.89 -4.55
CA PRO A 324 11.07 -23.59 -3.96
C PRO A 324 12.56 -23.23 -3.90
N THR A 325 13.46 -24.18 -4.18
CA THR A 325 14.91 -23.93 -4.26
C THR A 325 15.34 -23.39 -5.63
N ARG A 326 14.46 -23.43 -6.63
CA ARG A 326 14.72 -22.97 -8.00
C ARG A 326 13.95 -21.71 -8.33
N ALA A 327 14.54 -20.87 -9.17
CA ALA A 327 13.88 -19.72 -9.71
C ALA A 327 12.91 -20.08 -10.84
N ALA A 328 11.84 -19.29 -10.95
CA ALA A 328 10.86 -19.33 -12.03
C ALA A 328 10.50 -17.91 -12.47
N ILE A 329 10.08 -17.76 -13.72
CA ILE A 329 9.42 -16.54 -14.18
C ILE A 329 7.97 -16.58 -13.67
N ILE A 330 7.55 -15.53 -12.98
CA ILE A 330 6.16 -15.36 -12.54
C ILE A 330 5.46 -14.33 -13.42
N VAL A 331 4.28 -14.69 -13.94
CA VAL A 331 3.45 -13.83 -14.79
C VAL A 331 2.11 -13.59 -14.09
N TYR A 332 1.83 -12.34 -13.77
CA TYR A 332 0.56 -11.91 -13.18
C TYR A 332 -0.43 -11.56 -14.29
N VAL A 333 -1.60 -12.17 -14.25
CA VAL A 333 -2.60 -12.05 -15.31
C VAL A 333 -3.93 -11.62 -14.72
N ASP A 334 -4.57 -10.66 -15.38
CA ASP A 334 -5.93 -10.21 -15.03
C ASP A 334 -6.89 -11.40 -15.03
N GLN A 335 -7.47 -11.69 -13.88
CA GLN A 335 -8.39 -12.83 -13.70
C GLN A 335 -9.65 -12.72 -14.56
N THR A 336 -10.02 -11.52 -15.00
CA THR A 336 -11.19 -11.30 -15.88
C THR A 336 -10.88 -11.57 -17.35
N LEU A 337 -9.61 -11.46 -17.76
CA LEU A 337 -9.15 -11.63 -19.14
C LEU A 337 -8.33 -12.91 -19.33
N GLY A 338 -7.82 -13.49 -18.24
CA GLY A 338 -6.80 -14.54 -18.25
C GLY A 338 -7.24 -15.90 -18.80
N ALA A 339 -8.55 -16.18 -18.87
CA ALA A 339 -9.05 -17.49 -19.32
C ALA A 339 -8.62 -17.86 -20.76
N ASN A 340 -8.24 -16.89 -21.58
CA ASN A 340 -7.85 -17.08 -22.99
C ASN A 340 -6.38 -16.73 -23.30
N THR A 341 -5.58 -16.31 -22.31
CA THR A 341 -4.20 -15.92 -22.54
C THR A 341 -3.30 -17.14 -22.52
N ARG A 342 -2.68 -17.45 -23.64
CA ARG A 342 -1.72 -18.56 -23.75
C ARG A 342 -0.34 -18.08 -23.33
N ILE A 343 0.06 -18.41 -22.11
CA ILE A 343 1.41 -18.17 -21.59
C ILE A 343 2.19 -19.48 -21.69
N PRO A 344 3.42 -19.47 -22.26
CA PRO A 344 4.27 -20.65 -22.27
C PRO A 344 4.52 -21.16 -20.84
N SER A 345 4.55 -22.48 -20.65
CA SER A 345 4.89 -23.08 -19.35
C SER A 345 6.39 -23.06 -19.04
N GLU A 346 7.22 -22.75 -20.05
CA GLU A 346 8.68 -22.71 -19.96
C GLU A 346 9.24 -21.70 -20.98
N LEU A 347 10.27 -20.98 -20.60
CA LEU A 347 11.06 -20.08 -21.47
C LEU A 347 12.54 -20.33 -21.20
N ASP A 348 13.28 -20.67 -22.26
CA ASP A 348 14.73 -20.93 -22.21
C ASP A 348 15.10 -21.90 -21.07
N SER A 349 14.32 -22.99 -20.92
CA SER A 349 14.45 -24.01 -19.86
C SER A 349 14.25 -23.48 -18.44
N VAL A 350 13.57 -22.33 -18.30
CA VAL A 350 13.11 -21.77 -17.02
C VAL A 350 11.60 -21.94 -16.89
N PRO A 351 11.09 -22.52 -15.80
CA PRO A 351 9.66 -22.67 -15.62
C PRO A 351 8.96 -21.29 -15.54
N VAL A 352 7.78 -21.23 -16.15
CA VAL A 352 6.90 -20.06 -16.08
C VAL A 352 5.65 -20.43 -15.28
N GLN A 353 5.35 -19.64 -14.26
CA GLN A 353 4.17 -19.81 -13.42
C GLN A 353 3.23 -18.62 -13.53
N VAL A 354 1.94 -18.87 -13.52
CA VAL A 354 0.91 -17.86 -13.73
C VAL A 354 0.17 -17.60 -12.40
N ARG A 355 -0.02 -16.31 -12.09
CA ARG A 355 -0.87 -15.85 -10.99
C ARG A 355 -2.04 -15.06 -11.54
N LEU A 356 -3.25 -15.57 -11.36
CA LEU A 356 -4.46 -14.79 -11.66
C LEU A 356 -4.69 -13.78 -10.55
N THR A 357 -4.92 -12.54 -10.93
CA THR A 357 -5.06 -11.44 -9.96
C THR A 357 -5.86 -10.27 -10.53
N ASP A 358 -6.21 -9.30 -9.69
CA ASP A 358 -6.78 -8.02 -10.12
C ASP A 358 -5.70 -7.08 -10.65
N PRO A 359 -6.06 -6.06 -11.46
CA PRO A 359 -5.14 -5.00 -11.84
C PRO A 359 -4.48 -4.34 -10.63
N PHE A 360 -3.19 -4.01 -10.78
CA PHE A 360 -2.48 -3.21 -9.78
C PHE A 360 -2.92 -1.75 -9.85
N VAL A 361 -3.26 -1.17 -8.71
CA VAL A 361 -3.68 0.22 -8.58
C VAL A 361 -2.80 0.94 -7.54
N ALA A 362 -2.58 2.23 -7.70
CA ALA A 362 -1.95 3.07 -6.69
C ALA A 362 -2.79 3.02 -5.39
N ARG A 363 -2.14 2.96 -4.23
CA ARG A 363 -2.80 2.67 -2.93
C ARG A 363 -2.80 3.84 -1.97
#